data_a605a67aacd10a1797a2c7e3e95c9e91
#
_entry.id   a605a67aacd10a1797a2c7e3e95c9e91
#
_cell.length_a   1.000
_cell.length_b   1.000
_cell.length_c   1.000
_cell.angle_alpha   90.00
_cell.angle_beta   90.00
_cell.angle_gamma   90.00
#
_symmetry.space_group_name_H-M   'P 1'
#
loop_
_entity.id
_entity.type
_entity.pdbx_description
1 polymer ?
#
loop_
_entity_poly.entity_id
_entity_poly.type
_entity_poly.pdbx_seq_one_letter_code
_entity_poly.pdbx_strand_id
1 'polypeptide(L)' 'MALENRLKEYRARLGINQADMGKMAGVSRQTISLIERGDYSPSVTLALKLAKICQVTLEDIFTYTEDGEDE' A
#
# COMPACT_ATOMS: atom_id res chain seq x y z
N MET A 1 -17.41 4.19 -1.57
CA MET A 1 -16.43 3.77 -0.59
C MET A 1 -15.20 3.25 -1.29
N ALA A 2 -14.06 3.66 -0.85
CA ALA A 2 -12.84 3.30 -1.53
C ALA A 2 -11.66 3.31 -0.57
N LEU A 3 -10.73 2.42 -0.84
CA LEU A 3 -9.45 2.42 -0.14
C LEU A 3 -8.44 3.01 -1.10
N GLU A 4 -7.87 4.13 -0.71
CA GLU A 4 -6.84 4.80 -1.51
C GLU A 4 -5.50 4.60 -0.85
N ASN A 5 -4.43 4.66 -1.62
CA ASN A 5 -3.13 4.48 -1.02
C ASN A 5 -2.08 5.36 -1.70
N ARG A 6 -1.03 5.62 -0.95
CA ARG A 6 0.13 6.37 -1.42
C ARG A 6 1.38 5.49 -1.39
N LEU A 7 1.19 4.19 -1.55
CA LEU A 7 2.31 3.26 -1.44
C LEU A 7 3.39 3.54 -2.47
N LYS A 8 2.99 3.85 -3.70
CA LYS A 8 3.95 4.15 -4.75
C LYS A 8 4.81 5.36 -4.37
N GLU A 9 4.20 6.36 -3.76
CA GLU A 9 4.91 7.57 -3.37
C GLU A 9 5.97 7.25 -2.32
N TYR A 10 5.60 6.47 -1.30
CA TYR A 10 6.55 6.12 -0.25
C TYR A 10 7.62 5.17 -0.77
N ARG A 11 7.24 4.25 -1.66
CA ARG A 11 8.23 3.38 -2.28
C ARG A 11 9.26 4.21 -3.05
N ALA A 12 8.79 5.21 -3.79
CA ALA A 12 9.68 6.08 -4.55
C ALA A 12 10.64 6.84 -3.63
N ARG A 13 10.16 7.26 -2.47
CA ARG A 13 11.02 7.94 -1.50
C ARG A 13 12.14 7.04 -0.99
N LEU A 14 11.87 5.73 -0.91
CA LEU A 14 12.87 4.77 -0.49
C LEU A 14 13.85 4.43 -1.60
N GLY A 15 13.51 4.80 -2.84
CA GLY A 15 14.37 4.51 -3.97
C GLY A 15 14.40 3.04 -4.36
N ILE A 16 13.35 2.29 -4.06
CA ILE A 16 13.29 0.87 -4.39
C ILE A 16 12.19 0.61 -5.39
N ASN A 17 12.32 -0.47 -6.14
CA ASN A 17 11.31 -0.82 -7.13
C ASN A 17 10.29 -1.78 -6.52
N GLN A 18 9.27 -2.14 -7.31
CA GLN A 18 8.21 -3.01 -6.81
C GLN A 18 8.72 -4.39 -6.41
N ALA A 19 9.69 -4.91 -7.16
CA ALA A 19 10.25 -6.22 -6.85
C ALA A 19 10.98 -6.21 -5.50
N ASP A 20 11.74 -5.13 -5.24
CA ASP A 20 12.43 -5.00 -3.96
C ASP A 20 11.45 -4.92 -2.82
N MET A 21 10.41 -4.12 -2.96
CA MET A 21 9.42 -3.99 -1.90
C MET A 21 8.70 -5.31 -1.68
N GLY A 22 8.41 -6.05 -2.75
CA GLY A 22 7.79 -7.35 -2.61
C GLY A 22 8.65 -8.30 -1.79
N LYS A 23 9.95 -8.32 -2.04
CA LYS A 23 10.86 -9.16 -1.27
C LYS A 23 10.87 -8.77 0.20
N MET A 24 10.88 -7.48 0.48
CA MET A 24 10.90 -7.00 1.86
C MET A 24 9.61 -7.35 2.59
N ALA A 25 8.49 -7.35 1.88
CA ALA A 25 7.19 -7.64 2.48
C ALA A 25 6.82 -9.12 2.41
N GLY A 26 7.60 -9.92 1.69
CA GLY A 26 7.31 -11.35 1.57
C GLY A 26 6.21 -11.66 0.58
N VAL A 27 6.02 -10.82 -0.44
CA VAL A 27 5.01 -11.03 -1.47
C VAL A 27 5.64 -10.79 -2.83
N SER A 28 4.89 -11.12 -3.89
CA SER A 28 5.39 -10.94 -5.25
C SER A 28 5.36 -9.48 -5.67
N ARG A 29 6.15 -9.17 -6.69
CA ARG A 29 6.12 -7.85 -7.30
C ARG A 29 4.71 -7.53 -7.82
N GLN A 30 4.04 -8.55 -8.35
CA GLN A 30 2.69 -8.37 -8.88
C GLN A 30 1.72 -7.94 -7.79
N THR A 31 1.86 -8.50 -6.58
CA THR A 31 1.02 -8.10 -5.47
C THR A 31 1.21 -6.62 -5.14
N ILE A 32 2.46 -6.16 -5.10
CA ILE A 32 2.73 -4.75 -4.84
C ILE A 32 2.09 -3.88 -5.92
N SER A 33 2.22 -4.28 -7.18
CA SER A 33 1.63 -3.54 -8.29
C SER A 33 0.11 -3.43 -8.15
N LEU A 34 -0.53 -4.53 -7.79
CA LEU A 34 -1.99 -4.53 -7.62
C LEU A 34 -2.43 -3.63 -6.48
N ILE A 35 -1.66 -3.61 -5.39
CA ILE A 35 -1.97 -2.73 -4.26
C ILE A 35 -1.85 -1.29 -4.70
N GLU A 36 -0.76 -0.95 -5.38
CA GLU A 36 -0.52 0.44 -5.79
C GLU A 36 -1.61 0.96 -6.73
N ARG A 37 -2.16 0.08 -7.56
CA ARG A 37 -3.23 0.47 -8.47
C ARG A 37 -4.61 0.52 -7.81
N GLY A 38 -4.70 0.04 -6.57
CA GLY A 38 -6.00 0.00 -5.90
C GLY A 38 -6.83 -1.21 -6.28
N ASP A 39 -6.24 -2.20 -6.95
CA ASP A 39 -6.98 -3.38 -7.40
C ASP A 39 -6.96 -4.50 -6.38
N TYR A 40 -6.24 -4.36 -5.30
CA TYR A 40 -6.12 -5.39 -4.28
C TYR A 40 -5.92 -4.73 -2.93
N SER A 41 -6.77 -5.10 -1.97
CA SER A 41 -6.65 -4.60 -0.60
C SER A 41 -5.80 -5.58 0.20
N PRO A 42 -4.67 -5.14 0.75
CA PRO A 42 -3.82 -6.06 1.50
C PRO A 42 -4.47 -6.45 2.82
N SER A 43 -4.05 -7.59 3.34
CA SER A 43 -4.44 -7.99 4.69
C SER A 43 -3.89 -6.97 5.67
N VAL A 44 -4.43 -6.98 6.89
CA VAL A 44 -3.93 -6.07 7.93
C VAL A 44 -2.46 -6.34 8.18
N THR A 45 -2.07 -7.62 8.22
CA THR A 45 -0.67 -7.97 8.46
C THR A 45 0.23 -7.40 7.37
N LEU A 46 -0.16 -7.56 6.12
CA LEU A 46 0.66 -7.06 5.02
C LEU A 46 0.70 -5.54 5.04
N ALA A 47 -0.44 -4.90 5.31
CA ALA A 47 -0.50 -3.43 5.35
C ALA A 47 0.43 -2.90 6.44
N LEU A 48 0.45 -3.52 7.61
CA LEU A 48 1.33 -3.10 8.69
C LEU A 48 2.79 -3.32 8.35
N LYS A 49 3.10 -4.42 7.64
CA LYS A 49 4.47 -4.64 7.18
C LYS A 49 4.91 -3.54 6.23
N LEU A 50 4.04 -3.15 5.31
CA LEU A 50 4.38 -2.10 4.35
C LEU A 50 4.61 -0.77 5.06
N ALA A 51 3.79 -0.46 6.06
CA ALA A 51 3.99 0.76 6.83
C ALA A 51 5.33 0.73 7.55
N LYS A 52 5.70 -0.42 8.10
CA LYS A 52 6.97 -0.54 8.79
C LYS A 52 8.15 -0.39 7.84
N ILE A 53 8.04 -1.00 6.66
CA ILE A 53 9.08 -0.87 5.64
C ILE A 53 9.27 0.59 5.26
N CYS A 54 8.17 1.32 5.10
CA CYS A 54 8.21 2.73 4.72
C CYS A 54 8.51 3.64 5.91
N GLN A 55 8.51 3.10 7.12
CA GLN A 55 8.78 3.87 8.35
C GLN A 55 7.77 4.99 8.55
N VAL A 56 6.50 4.67 8.28
CA VAL A 56 5.39 5.61 8.46
C VAL A 56 4.24 4.85 9.11
N THR A 57 3.18 5.55 9.43
CA THR A 57 2.00 4.90 9.99
C THR A 57 1.16 4.30 8.89
N LEU A 58 0.27 3.40 9.27
CA LEU A 58 -0.65 2.79 8.32
C LEU A 58 -1.49 3.86 7.63
N GLU A 59 -1.94 4.84 8.40
CA GLU A 59 -2.79 5.90 7.86
C GLU A 59 -2.05 6.83 6.91
N ASP A 60 -0.73 6.86 7.00
CA ASP A 60 0.04 7.64 6.03
C ASP A 60 -0.07 7.03 4.63
N ILE A 61 -0.18 5.71 4.56
CA ILE A 61 -0.22 5.01 3.28
C ILE A 61 -1.64 4.80 2.79
N PHE A 62 -2.54 4.36 3.68
CA PHE A 62 -3.88 3.95 3.28
C PHE A 62 -4.92 4.88 3.86
N THR A 63 -5.86 5.29 3.02
CA THR A 63 -6.98 6.15 3.42
C THR A 63 -8.26 5.51 2.95
N TYR A 64 -9.24 5.42 3.85
CA TYR A 64 -10.54 4.87 3.53
C TYR A 64 -11.55 6.00 3.42
N THR A 65 -12.28 6.04 2.32
CA THR A 65 -13.29 7.06 2.14
C THR A 65 -14.63 6.41 1.84
N GLU A 66 -15.67 7.03 2.34
CA GLU A 66 -17.04 6.56 2.11
C GLU A 66 -17.78 7.56 1.29
N ASP A 67 -17.18 7.98 0.21
CA ASP A 67 -17.82 8.99 -0.57
C ASP A 67 -18.99 8.41 -1.30
N GLY A 68 -19.96 9.20 -1.54
CA GLY A 68 -21.04 8.84 -2.42
C GLY A 68 -22.16 8.16 -1.78
N GLU A 69 -21.88 7.34 -0.83
CA GLU A 69 -22.94 6.59 -0.32
C GLU A 69 -23.78 7.36 0.53
N ASP A 70 -23.37 8.46 0.93
CA ASP A 70 -24.20 9.16 1.78
C ASP A 70 -25.11 9.98 1.03
N GLU A 71 -25.12 9.84 -0.03
CA GLU A 71 -25.92 10.52 -0.71
C GLU A 71 -27.09 10.22 -0.82
#